data_4d538eb53dd12fa6856428cbc87d2f7a
#
_entry.id   4d538eb53dd12fa6856428cbc87d2f7a
#
_cell.length_a   1.000
_cell.length_b   1.000
_cell.length_c   1.000
_cell.angle_alpha   90.00
_cell.angle_beta   90.00
_cell.angle_gamma   90.00
#
_symmetry.space_group_name_H-M   'P 1'
#
loop_
_entity.id
_entity.type
_entity.pdbx_description
1 polymer ?
#
loop_
_entity_poly.entity_id
_entity_poly.type
_entity_poly.pdbx_seq_one_letter_code
_entity_poly.pdbx_strand_id
1 'polypeptide(L)'
;MAYSEFLAERVRLRLTKNGPIREIKMMGGLIFMVNEKMCLGIDQEKETGENRLMVRVGKLPYKELLSKDNVRKMDITGKVMRGFLLVESNGFDKEEDLDFWVQKGLEFNLLTK
;
A
#
# COMPACT_ATOMS: atom_id res chain seq x y z
N MET A 1 -7.13 -13.02 11.23
CA MET A 1 -6.84 -12.63 9.85
C MET A 1 -5.74 -11.60 9.82
N ALA A 2 -4.90 -11.64 8.80
CA ALA A 2 -3.73 -10.78 8.74
C ALA A 2 -4.00 -9.40 8.13
N TYR A 3 -5.26 -9.03 7.92
CA TYR A 3 -5.63 -7.72 7.44
C TYR A 3 -7.07 -7.39 7.85
N SER A 4 -7.41 -6.08 7.82
CA SER A 4 -8.73 -5.60 8.17
C SER A 4 -9.63 -5.56 6.93
N GLU A 5 -10.79 -6.22 7.01
CA GLU A 5 -11.77 -6.16 5.91
C GLU A 5 -12.32 -4.74 5.74
N PHE A 6 -12.43 -3.99 6.82
CA PHE A 6 -12.86 -2.59 6.74
C PHE A 6 -11.88 -1.76 5.92
N LEU A 7 -10.58 -1.93 6.18
CA LEU A 7 -9.55 -1.24 5.41
C LEU A 7 -9.52 -1.73 3.96
N ALA A 8 -9.69 -3.03 3.75
CA ALA A 8 -9.72 -3.60 2.41
C ALA A 8 -10.82 -2.93 1.59
N GLU A 9 -12.01 -2.73 2.17
CA GLU A 9 -13.11 -2.09 1.48
C GLU A 9 -12.81 -0.64 1.13
N ARG A 10 -12.18 0.10 2.04
CA ARG A 10 -11.79 1.48 1.79
C ARG A 10 -10.84 1.59 0.59
N VAL A 11 -9.87 0.69 0.52
CA VAL A 11 -8.90 0.66 -0.60
C VAL A 11 -9.60 0.22 -1.88
N ARG A 12 -10.41 -0.82 -1.80
CA ARG A 12 -11.12 -1.38 -2.96
C ARG A 12 -12.00 -0.33 -3.64
N LEU A 13 -12.75 0.43 -2.86
CA LEU A 13 -13.62 1.47 -3.40
C LEU A 13 -12.85 2.53 -4.20
N ARG A 14 -11.63 2.81 -3.78
CA ARG A 14 -10.79 3.79 -4.47
C ARG A 14 -10.19 3.23 -5.75
N LEU A 15 -9.80 1.96 -5.73
CA LEU A 15 -9.14 1.34 -6.88
C LEU A 15 -10.09 0.97 -8.01
N THR A 16 -11.32 0.56 -7.69
CA THR A 16 -12.28 0.11 -8.72
C THR A 16 -12.63 1.20 -9.72
N LYS A 17 -12.43 2.45 -9.37
CA LYS A 17 -12.66 3.57 -10.29
C LYS A 17 -11.67 3.60 -11.45
N ASN A 18 -10.57 2.85 -11.35
CA ASN A 18 -9.49 2.89 -12.32
C ASN A 18 -9.40 1.60 -13.14
N GLY A 19 -10.47 0.82 -13.17
CA GLY A 19 -10.53 -0.40 -13.97
C GLY A 19 -10.51 -1.65 -13.14
N PRO A 20 -10.33 -2.81 -13.79
CA PRO A 20 -10.34 -4.08 -13.09
C PRO A 20 -9.18 -4.21 -12.11
N ILE A 21 -9.48 -4.74 -10.94
CA ILE A 21 -8.48 -5.03 -9.92
C ILE A 21 -8.56 -6.50 -9.55
N ARG A 22 -7.47 -7.01 -9.00
CA ARG A 22 -7.40 -8.37 -8.51
C ARG A 22 -6.80 -8.35 -7.11
N GLU A 23 -7.32 -9.18 -6.23
CA GLU A 23 -6.86 -9.26 -4.84
C GLU A 23 -6.20 -10.61 -4.61
N ILE A 24 -5.02 -10.60 -4.03
CA ILE A 24 -4.25 -11.82 -3.75
C ILE A 24 -3.83 -11.81 -2.29
N LYS A 25 -4.12 -12.88 -1.58
CA LYS A 25 -3.63 -13.06 -0.22
C LYS A 25 -2.20 -13.57 -0.28
N MET A 26 -1.27 -12.79 0.23
CA MET A 26 0.14 -13.20 0.30
C MET A 26 0.90 -12.31 1.29
N MET A 27 2.06 -12.78 1.72
CA MET A 27 2.91 -12.07 2.69
C MET A 27 2.17 -11.74 3.99
N GLY A 28 1.20 -12.55 4.35
CA GLY A 28 0.42 -12.34 5.56
C GLY A 28 -0.58 -11.21 5.46
N GLY A 29 -0.89 -10.74 4.26
CA GLY A 29 -1.85 -9.66 4.05
C GLY A 29 -2.64 -9.81 2.77
N LEU A 30 -3.17 -8.72 2.28
CA LEU A 30 -3.94 -8.69 1.04
C LEU A 30 -3.27 -7.72 0.07
N ILE A 31 -2.96 -8.21 -1.13
CA ILE A 31 -2.30 -7.43 -2.17
C ILE A 31 -3.32 -7.06 -3.24
N PHE A 32 -3.36 -5.79 -3.61
CA PHE A 32 -4.23 -5.31 -4.68
C PHE A 32 -3.41 -5.14 -5.96
N MET A 33 -3.79 -5.92 -6.98
CA MET A 33 -3.15 -5.88 -8.29
C MET A 33 -3.97 -5.00 -9.22
N VAL A 34 -3.31 -4.06 -9.87
CA VAL A 34 -3.94 -3.21 -10.90
C VAL A 34 -3.13 -3.41 -12.16
N ASN A 35 -3.80 -3.68 -13.28
CA ASN A 35 -3.13 -3.98 -14.55
C ASN A 35 -2.12 -5.12 -14.41
N GLU A 36 -2.47 -6.13 -13.60
CA GLU A 36 -1.65 -7.32 -13.33
C GLU A 36 -0.32 -7.01 -12.64
N LYS A 37 -0.22 -5.86 -11.97
CA LYS A 37 0.96 -5.48 -11.19
C LYS A 37 0.54 -5.06 -9.80
N MET A 38 1.40 -5.34 -8.82
CA MET A 38 1.14 -4.90 -7.46
C MET A 38 1.07 -3.37 -7.40
N CYS A 39 -0.02 -2.87 -6.84
CA CYS A 39 -0.21 -1.44 -6.64
C CYS A 39 -0.11 -1.09 -5.17
N LEU A 40 -0.90 -1.78 -4.36
CA LEU A 40 -0.98 -1.55 -2.92
C LEU A 40 -1.11 -2.89 -2.21
N GLY A 41 -0.85 -2.87 -0.91
CA GLY A 41 -1.12 -4.02 -0.06
C GLY A 41 -1.50 -3.53 1.33
N ILE A 42 -2.15 -4.39 2.08
CA ILE A 42 -2.50 -4.10 3.48
C ILE A 42 -2.21 -5.31 4.33
N ASP A 43 -1.83 -5.07 5.59
CA ASP A 43 -1.70 -6.14 6.58
C ASP A 43 -1.89 -5.55 7.98
N GLN A 44 -1.65 -6.39 8.97
CA GLN A 44 -1.65 -5.96 10.37
C GLN A 44 -0.33 -6.38 10.99
N GLU A 45 0.27 -5.45 11.75
CA GLU A 45 1.51 -5.73 12.45
C GLU A 45 1.25 -6.81 13.50
N LYS A 46 2.13 -7.81 13.58
CA LYS A 46 1.90 -9.01 14.41
C LYS A 46 1.77 -8.72 15.90
N GLU A 47 2.57 -7.80 16.40
CA GLU A 47 2.61 -7.54 17.84
C GLU A 47 1.52 -6.59 18.30
N THR A 48 1.24 -5.55 17.52
CA THR A 48 0.29 -4.51 17.90
C THR A 48 -1.08 -4.67 17.29
N GLY A 49 -1.17 -5.41 16.19
CA GLY A 49 -2.42 -5.55 15.44
C GLY A 49 -2.78 -4.32 14.63
N GLU A 50 -1.89 -3.32 14.58
CA GLU A 50 -2.16 -2.11 13.84
C GLU A 50 -2.13 -2.34 12.34
N ASN A 51 -3.04 -1.68 11.63
CA ASN A 51 -3.10 -1.77 10.18
C ASN A 51 -1.90 -1.06 9.55
N ARG A 52 -1.38 -1.66 8.48
CA ARG A 52 -0.29 -1.07 7.71
C ARG A 52 -0.66 -1.09 6.24
N LEU A 53 -0.17 -0.10 5.50
CA LEU A 53 -0.39 0.02 4.06
C LEU A 53 0.96 -0.11 3.36
N MET A 54 1.01 -0.97 2.35
CA MET A 54 2.19 -1.12 1.51
C MET A 54 1.89 -0.45 0.17
N VAL A 55 2.76 0.46 -0.25
CA VAL A 55 2.53 1.24 -1.47
C VAL A 55 3.74 1.13 -2.39
N ARG A 56 3.49 0.75 -3.64
CA ARG A 56 4.52 0.72 -4.65
C ARG A 56 4.55 2.08 -5.35
N VAL A 57 5.52 2.91 -4.98
CA VAL A 57 5.60 4.28 -5.48
C VAL A 57 6.68 4.48 -6.55
N GLY A 58 7.53 3.48 -6.74
CA GLY A 58 8.63 3.58 -7.68
C GLY A 58 9.84 4.28 -7.09
N LYS A 59 10.95 4.27 -7.83
CA LYS A 59 12.22 4.75 -7.30
C LYS A 59 12.33 6.27 -7.23
N LEU A 60 11.70 6.98 -8.15
CA LEU A 60 11.84 8.43 -8.21
C LEU A 60 11.29 9.17 -6.98
N PRO A 61 10.03 8.92 -6.56
CA PRO A 61 9.50 9.60 -5.37
C PRO A 61 9.88 8.92 -4.06
N TYR A 62 10.53 7.77 -4.11
CA TYR A 62 10.79 6.93 -2.95
C TYR A 62 11.49 7.67 -1.81
N LYS A 63 12.60 8.34 -2.13
CA LYS A 63 13.41 9.01 -1.11
C LYS A 63 12.65 10.15 -0.42
N GLU A 64 11.94 10.93 -1.20
CA GLU A 64 11.17 12.04 -0.66
C GLU A 64 10.02 11.56 0.22
N LEU A 65 9.27 10.57 -0.27
CA LEU A 65 8.13 10.04 0.47
C LEU A 65 8.58 9.30 1.74
N LEU A 66 9.74 8.67 1.71
CA LEU A 66 10.27 7.96 2.86
C LEU A 66 10.52 8.87 4.05
N SER A 67 10.73 10.16 3.80
CA SER A 67 10.98 11.12 4.88
C SER A 67 9.71 11.60 5.59
N LYS A 68 8.53 11.23 5.09
CA LYS A 68 7.28 11.62 5.73
C LYS A 68 7.09 10.86 7.05
N ASP A 69 6.35 11.48 7.97
CA ASP A 69 5.99 10.82 9.23
C ASP A 69 5.17 9.55 8.95
N ASN A 70 5.38 8.55 9.77
CA ASN A 70 4.65 7.27 9.71
C ASN A 70 4.95 6.46 8.45
N VAL A 71 6.04 6.76 7.76
CA VAL A 71 6.47 6.03 6.56
C VAL A 71 7.79 5.35 6.84
N ARG A 72 7.92 4.09 6.46
CA ARG A 72 9.10 3.28 6.70
C ARG A 72 9.47 2.49 5.45
N LYS A 73 10.71 2.01 5.44
CA LYS A 73 11.16 1.10 4.39
C LYS A 73 10.38 -0.21 4.49
N MET A 74 10.01 -0.77 3.36
CA MET A 74 9.34 -2.06 3.33
C MET A 74 10.39 -3.16 3.37
N ASP A 75 10.44 -3.90 4.48
CA ASP A 75 11.44 -4.94 4.69
C ASP A 75 10.81 -6.22 5.26
N ILE A 76 9.56 -6.48 4.92
CA ILE A 76 8.77 -7.61 5.46
C ILE A 76 9.47 -8.95 5.25
N THR A 77 10.20 -9.09 4.15
CA THR A 77 10.89 -10.34 3.80
C THR A 77 12.33 -10.38 4.28
N GLY A 78 12.75 -9.44 5.12
CA GLY A 78 14.13 -9.34 5.59
C GLY A 78 15.04 -8.57 4.64
N LYS A 79 14.55 -8.15 3.50
CA LYS A 79 15.28 -7.32 2.55
C LYS A 79 14.50 -6.04 2.29
N VAL A 80 15.22 -4.92 2.19
CA VAL A 80 14.59 -3.65 1.85
C VAL A 80 14.19 -3.67 0.39
N MET A 81 12.92 -3.38 0.13
CA MET A 81 12.37 -3.33 -1.23
C MET A 81 12.27 -1.86 -1.66
N ARG A 82 13.23 -1.41 -2.47
CA ARG A 82 13.26 -0.03 -2.94
C ARG A 82 12.10 0.22 -3.89
N GLY A 83 11.49 1.38 -3.74
CA GLY A 83 10.32 1.72 -4.52
C GLY A 83 9.02 1.31 -3.86
N PHE A 84 9.10 0.58 -2.74
CA PHE A 84 7.96 0.17 -1.93
C PHE A 84 8.07 0.83 -0.57
N LEU A 85 6.97 1.37 -0.07
CA LEU A 85 6.91 2.01 1.24
C LEU A 85 5.92 1.30 2.14
N LEU A 86 6.21 1.28 3.42
CA LEU A 86 5.32 0.79 4.45
C LEU A 86 4.80 2.01 5.21
N VAL A 87 3.49 2.20 5.21
CA VAL A 87 2.86 3.33 5.89
C VAL A 87 2.14 2.82 7.12
N GLU A 88 2.44 3.39 8.29
CA GLU A 88 1.80 3.01 9.54
C GLU A 88 0.41 3.65 9.63
N SER A 89 -0.44 3.12 10.52
CA SER A 89 -1.85 3.48 10.52
C SER A 89 -2.10 4.99 10.63
N ASN A 90 -1.32 5.69 11.43
CA ASN A 90 -1.48 7.14 11.57
C ASN A 90 -1.18 7.92 10.28
N GLY A 91 -0.51 7.28 9.33
CA GLY A 91 -0.16 7.91 8.05
C GLY A 91 -1.23 7.78 6.99
N PHE A 92 -2.27 6.95 7.21
CA PHE A 92 -3.33 6.78 6.21
C PHE A 92 -4.72 6.65 6.83
N ASP A 93 -4.84 6.91 8.13
CA ASP A 93 -6.10 6.73 8.85
C ASP A 93 -7.19 7.68 8.36
N LYS A 94 -6.82 8.92 8.04
CA LYS A 94 -7.77 9.90 7.51
C LYS A 94 -8.05 9.61 6.03
N GLU A 95 -9.27 9.92 5.58
CA GLU A 95 -9.66 9.67 4.20
C GLU A 95 -8.75 10.37 3.21
N GLU A 96 -8.39 11.61 3.46
CA GLU A 96 -7.50 12.39 2.58
C GLU A 96 -6.10 11.79 2.50
N ASP A 97 -5.60 11.23 3.59
CA ASP A 97 -4.28 10.59 3.61
C ASP A 97 -4.31 9.27 2.86
N LEU A 98 -5.37 8.50 3.03
CA LEU A 98 -5.53 7.26 2.28
C LEU A 98 -5.65 7.55 0.78
N ASP A 99 -6.40 8.59 0.42
CA ASP A 99 -6.50 9.03 -0.98
C ASP A 99 -5.12 9.36 -1.55
N PHE A 100 -4.29 10.05 -0.78
CA PHE A 100 -2.94 10.41 -1.19
C PHE A 100 -2.11 9.16 -1.53
N TRP A 101 -2.11 8.17 -0.64
CA TRP A 101 -1.29 6.98 -0.84
C TRP A 101 -1.80 6.10 -1.97
N VAL A 102 -3.13 5.96 -2.08
CA VAL A 102 -3.72 5.21 -3.19
C VAL A 102 -3.34 5.87 -4.51
N GLN A 103 -3.41 7.21 -4.57
CA GLN A 103 -3.06 7.95 -5.77
C GLN A 103 -1.58 7.75 -6.13
N LYS A 104 -0.68 7.74 -5.14
CA LYS A 104 0.73 7.51 -5.40
C LYS A 104 0.99 6.12 -5.98
N GLY A 105 0.31 5.11 -5.46
CA GLY A 105 0.42 3.76 -6.02
C GLY A 105 -0.11 3.69 -7.44
N LEU A 106 -1.23 4.33 -7.71
CA LEU A 106 -1.82 4.35 -9.05
C LEU A 106 -0.94 5.11 -10.05
N GLU A 107 -0.35 6.23 -9.63
CA GLU A 107 0.54 6.99 -10.50
C GLU A 107 1.69 6.12 -11.01
N PHE A 108 2.35 5.38 -10.10
CA PHE A 108 3.43 4.50 -10.52
C PHE A 108 2.91 3.36 -11.38
N ASN A 109 1.77 2.79 -11.02
CA ASN A 109 1.18 1.67 -11.76
C ASN A 109 0.94 2.06 -13.23
N LEU A 110 0.40 3.25 -13.45
CA LEU A 110 0.12 3.74 -14.80
C LEU A 110 1.38 4.00 -15.61
N LEU A 111 2.48 4.37 -14.94
CA LEU A 111 3.76 4.62 -15.62
C LEU A 111 4.45 3.34 -16.09
N THR A 112 4.09 2.20 -15.53
CA THR A 112 4.79 0.93 -15.81
C THR A 112 4.03 0.03 -16.77
N LYS A 113 3.16 0.56 -17.55
CA LYS A 113 2.41 -0.21 -18.55
C LYS A 113 3.32 -0.87 -19.58
#